data_2b9e383693f622d4ceaa4e7dca9a1100
#
_entry.id   2b9e383693f622d4ceaa4e7dca9a1100
#
_cell.length_a   1.000
_cell.length_b   1.000
_cell.length_c   1.000
_cell.angle_alpha   90.00
_cell.angle_beta   90.00
_cell.angle_gamma   90.00
#
_symmetry.space_group_name_H-M   'P 1'
#
loop_
_entity.id
_entity.type
_entity.pdbx_description
1 polymer ?
#
loop_
_entity_poly.entity_id
_entity_poly.type
_entity_poly.pdbx_seq_one_letter_code
_entity_poly.pdbx_strand_id
1 'polypeptide(L)'
;MVDAPHSKCGTFGFVGSSPTAPTALMQTYKRLSLRLIKGSGCWVWDDQGRKYLDAVAGIATCTLGHSDKKLRKALFSQLKKIQHVSNLYQIQEQEDLAKWLVNNSCAESVFFCNSGAEANEAAIKLARKYGHKAKSIDKPIILSSKGGFHGRTLAAVSATGQSKYHQGFEPLVEGFDFFSFNDSSSFQKVHSIIEENGPRIAAVLIEPIQGEGGVHPGDKKFFQVIREICSKNKILLIFDEIQSGMGRTGKLWGYQNLDVEPDAFTVAKGLGSGHAIGALLVKGNANVFEPGDHASTFGGNPFACRAGLTVAQEIENRHLLKKTTCRGIQLKEGLTKILDRYPTHFQETRGLGLIQGLVIKKESSLTSQVIVEEAIRQGLLVISAGEKVVRLVPPLVITKKEISLLLKKLEATFVTLI
;
A
#
# COMPACT_ATOMS: atom_id res chain seq x y z
N MET A 1 31.79 36.89 41.23
CA MET A 1 31.83 37.35 39.86
C MET A 1 32.55 36.27 39.03
N VAL A 2 31.83 35.41 38.40
CA VAL A 2 32.35 34.49 37.36
C VAL A 2 31.29 34.40 36.31
N ASP A 3 31.64 34.87 35.09
CA ASP A 3 30.79 35.00 33.94
C ASP A 3 30.36 33.61 33.41
N ALA A 4 29.08 33.47 33.08
CA ALA A 4 28.55 32.35 32.34
C ALA A 4 28.73 32.61 30.83
N PRO A 5 29.18 31.64 30.02
CA PRO A 5 29.29 31.83 28.59
C PRO A 5 27.96 31.64 27.89
N HIS A 6 27.62 32.63 27.07
CA HIS A 6 26.50 32.61 26.13
C HIS A 6 26.55 31.39 25.22
N SER A 7 25.46 30.61 25.18
CA SER A 7 25.26 29.54 24.21
C SER A 7 25.05 30.13 22.83
N LYS A 8 26.05 29.97 21.96
CA LYS A 8 25.89 30.22 20.51
C LYS A 8 24.91 29.22 19.92
N CYS A 9 23.80 29.72 19.41
CA CYS A 9 22.91 28.99 18.53
C CYS A 9 23.69 28.54 17.27
N GLY A 10 24.08 27.28 17.25
CA GLY A 10 24.79 26.70 16.11
C GLY A 10 23.84 26.54 14.94
N THR A 11 24.12 27.27 13.87
CA THR A 11 23.53 27.05 12.54
C THR A 11 23.87 25.64 12.10
N PHE A 12 22.84 24.77 12.07
CA PHE A 12 22.97 23.42 11.54
C PHE A 12 23.19 23.47 10.02
N GLY A 13 24.43 23.46 9.59
CA GLY A 13 24.80 23.16 8.23
C GLY A 13 24.47 21.69 7.93
N PHE A 14 23.51 21.47 7.05
CA PHE A 14 23.35 20.15 6.43
C PHE A 14 24.56 19.90 5.55
N VAL A 15 25.43 19.02 5.97
CA VAL A 15 26.52 18.51 5.15
C VAL A 15 25.86 17.81 3.97
N GLY A 16 26.07 18.36 2.75
CA GLY A 16 25.71 17.70 1.52
C GLY A 16 26.25 16.27 1.55
N SER A 17 25.54 15.33 0.96
CA SER A 17 25.85 13.92 0.92
C SER A 17 27.33 13.69 0.60
N SER A 18 28.16 13.53 1.65
CA SER A 18 29.49 12.92 1.48
C SER A 18 29.27 11.56 0.83
N PRO A 19 30.16 11.13 -0.08
CA PRO A 19 30.09 9.79 -0.62
C PRO A 19 30.04 8.82 0.56
N THR A 20 28.89 8.15 0.71
CA THR A 20 28.69 7.18 1.79
C THR A 20 29.82 6.17 1.71
N ALA A 21 30.42 5.83 2.85
CA ALA A 21 31.43 4.78 2.95
C ALA A 21 30.96 3.54 2.16
N PRO A 22 31.87 2.76 1.56
CA PRO A 22 31.50 1.57 0.80
C PRO A 22 30.53 0.71 1.61
N THR A 23 29.33 0.49 1.09
CA THR A 23 28.31 -0.34 1.73
C THR A 23 28.22 -1.67 0.99
N ALA A 24 28.11 -2.76 1.74
CA ALA A 24 27.84 -4.08 1.17
C ALA A 24 26.41 -4.18 0.55
N LEU A 25 25.55 -3.17 0.77
CA LEU A 25 24.20 -3.14 0.24
C LEU A 25 24.19 -2.63 -1.20
N MET A 26 23.48 -3.32 -2.08
CA MET A 26 23.19 -2.83 -3.43
C MET A 26 22.44 -1.50 -3.35
N GLN A 27 22.81 -0.54 -4.21
CA GLN A 27 22.23 0.81 -4.21
C GLN A 27 20.91 0.87 -5.00
N THR A 28 19.94 0.04 -4.64
CA THR A 28 18.60 0.00 -5.24
C THR A 28 17.65 1.05 -4.68
N TYR A 29 18.03 1.73 -3.60
CA TYR A 29 17.24 2.77 -2.94
C TYR A 29 18.03 4.06 -2.79
N LYS A 30 17.39 5.20 -3.08
CA LYS A 30 17.89 6.52 -2.69
C LYS A 30 17.57 6.74 -1.20
N ARG A 31 18.48 6.31 -0.32
CA ARG A 31 18.25 6.38 1.15
C ARG A 31 18.39 7.81 1.64
N LEU A 32 17.50 8.18 2.56
CA LEU A 32 17.64 9.40 3.35
C LEU A 32 18.75 9.21 4.39
N SER A 33 19.46 10.28 4.74
CA SER A 33 20.51 10.27 5.77
C SER A 33 19.88 10.24 7.18
N LEU A 34 19.11 9.20 7.45
CA LEU A 34 18.36 9.02 8.69
C LEU A 34 18.41 7.54 9.11
N ARG A 35 18.99 7.26 10.30
CA ARG A 35 19.06 5.91 10.86
C ARG A 35 18.05 5.78 12.01
N LEU A 36 16.92 5.13 11.76
CA LEU A 36 15.90 4.87 12.77
C LEU A 36 16.24 3.59 13.55
N ILE A 37 16.26 3.67 14.87
CA ILE A 37 16.68 2.57 15.76
C ILE A 37 15.61 2.14 16.77
N LYS A 38 14.57 2.95 16.97
CA LYS A 38 13.51 2.68 17.96
C LYS A 38 12.17 3.18 17.45
N GLY A 39 11.09 2.48 17.79
CA GLY A 39 9.72 2.90 17.50
C GLY A 39 8.73 2.55 18.61
N SER A 40 7.70 3.39 18.79
CA SER A 40 6.58 3.14 19.72
C SER A 40 5.33 3.89 19.27
N GLY A 41 4.24 3.18 19.00
CA GLY A 41 3.02 3.77 18.43
C GLY A 41 3.30 4.46 17.09
N CYS A 42 2.95 5.73 16.97
CA CYS A 42 3.21 6.53 15.76
C CYS A 42 4.56 7.27 15.80
N TRP A 43 5.47 6.91 16.70
CA TRP A 43 6.73 7.61 16.87
C TRP A 43 7.92 6.71 16.60
N VAL A 44 8.97 7.31 16.00
CA VAL A 44 10.26 6.68 15.78
C VAL A 44 11.39 7.59 16.27
N TRP A 45 12.54 7.00 16.58
CA TRP A 45 13.72 7.71 17.04
C TRP A 45 14.94 7.29 16.20
N ASP A 46 15.78 8.26 15.89
CA ASP A 46 17.06 8.00 15.25
C ASP A 46 18.17 7.65 16.26
N ASP A 47 19.34 7.36 15.74
CA ASP A 47 20.55 7.02 16.50
C ASP A 47 21.15 8.20 17.28
N GLN A 48 20.65 9.42 17.05
CA GLN A 48 20.99 10.62 17.82
C GLN A 48 19.93 10.97 18.89
N GLY A 49 18.92 10.11 19.04
CA GLY A 49 17.83 10.30 20.01
C GLY A 49 16.75 11.29 19.56
N ARG A 50 16.81 11.83 18.34
CA ARG A 50 15.77 12.73 17.82
C ARG A 50 14.51 11.93 17.52
N LYS A 51 13.35 12.54 17.79
CA LYS A 51 12.04 11.93 17.72
C LYS A 51 11.25 12.45 16.52
N TYR A 52 10.63 11.53 15.78
CA TYR A 52 9.83 11.83 14.60
C TYR A 52 8.43 11.25 14.73
N LEU A 53 7.43 12.04 14.33
CA LEU A 53 6.08 11.52 14.12
C LEU A 53 6.03 10.84 12.75
N ASP A 54 5.69 9.55 12.74
CA ASP A 54 5.72 8.73 11.53
C ASP A 54 4.37 8.76 10.81
N ALA A 55 4.31 9.47 9.70
CA ALA A 55 3.20 9.45 8.77
C ALA A 55 3.50 8.63 7.49
N VAL A 56 4.51 7.74 7.54
CA VAL A 56 4.86 6.79 6.48
C VAL A 56 4.47 5.37 6.85
N ALA A 57 4.66 4.99 8.12
CA ALA A 57 4.32 3.67 8.68
C ALA A 57 4.89 2.50 7.85
N GLY A 58 6.16 2.61 7.38
CA GLY A 58 6.75 1.59 6.50
C GLY A 58 6.05 1.47 5.14
N ILE A 59 5.52 2.57 4.61
CA ILE A 59 4.67 2.66 3.41
C ILE A 59 3.35 1.90 3.62
N ALA A 60 2.55 2.40 4.60
CA ALA A 60 1.25 1.84 5.01
C ALA A 60 1.30 0.41 5.57
N THR A 61 2.46 -0.04 6.04
CA THR A 61 2.66 -1.40 6.54
C THR A 61 2.38 -1.52 8.04
N CYS A 62 2.86 -0.59 8.86
CA CYS A 62 2.76 -0.67 10.33
C CYS A 62 1.35 -0.25 10.82
N THR A 63 0.35 -1.09 10.60
CA THR A 63 -1.06 -0.84 10.92
C THR A 63 -1.27 -0.49 12.40
N LEU A 64 -0.67 -1.27 13.32
CA LEU A 64 -0.77 -1.08 14.76
C LEU A 64 0.31 -0.12 15.31
N GLY A 65 1.07 0.53 14.41
CA GLY A 65 2.24 1.33 14.79
C GLY A 65 3.43 0.48 15.20
N HIS A 66 4.44 1.15 15.74
CA HIS A 66 5.70 0.52 16.13
C HIS A 66 5.61 -0.12 17.50
N SER A 67 6.20 -1.30 17.64
CA SER A 67 6.35 -2.02 18.92
C SER A 67 5.03 -2.22 19.71
N ASP A 68 3.93 -2.52 19.01
CA ASP A 68 2.64 -2.77 19.66
C ASP A 68 2.73 -3.91 20.69
N LYS A 69 2.18 -3.66 21.88
CA LYS A 69 2.30 -4.60 23.02
C LYS A 69 1.59 -5.92 22.77
N LYS A 70 0.41 -5.90 22.14
CA LYS A 70 -0.38 -7.12 21.88
C LYS A 70 0.29 -7.96 20.79
N LEU A 71 0.72 -7.31 19.71
CA LEU A 71 1.43 -7.98 18.63
C LEU A 71 2.73 -8.62 19.13
N ARG A 72 3.57 -7.87 19.87
CA ARG A 72 4.80 -8.39 20.48
C ARG A 72 4.55 -9.61 21.38
N LYS A 73 3.51 -9.53 22.24
CA LYS A 73 3.15 -10.65 23.14
C LYS A 73 2.75 -11.90 22.36
N ALA A 74 1.93 -11.74 21.33
CA ALA A 74 1.47 -12.84 20.48
C ALA A 74 2.64 -13.51 19.73
N LEU A 75 3.53 -12.71 19.13
CA LEU A 75 4.70 -13.19 18.43
C LEU A 75 5.72 -13.85 19.35
N PHE A 76 5.96 -13.29 20.52
CA PHE A 76 6.85 -13.91 21.52
C PHE A 76 6.30 -15.26 22.00
N SER A 77 4.98 -15.38 22.15
CA SER A 77 4.34 -16.66 22.45
C SER A 77 4.51 -17.68 21.30
N GLN A 78 4.39 -17.22 20.04
CA GLN A 78 4.56 -18.09 18.87
C GLN A 78 6.01 -18.54 18.69
N LEU A 79 6.99 -17.69 18.99
CA LEU A 79 8.42 -18.03 18.95
C LEU A 79 8.79 -19.20 19.89
N LYS A 80 8.05 -19.34 21.01
CA LYS A 80 8.24 -20.46 21.94
C LYS A 80 7.65 -21.81 21.47
N LYS A 81 6.87 -21.80 20.40
CA LYS A 81 6.22 -22.99 19.83
C LYS A 81 6.94 -23.42 18.56
N ILE A 82 6.39 -23.00 17.43
CA ILE A 82 6.89 -23.32 16.11
C ILE A 82 6.81 -22.07 15.23
N GLN A 83 7.87 -21.79 14.48
CA GLN A 83 7.96 -20.60 13.64
C GLN A 83 7.61 -20.89 12.18
N HIS A 84 8.01 -22.06 11.70
CA HIS A 84 7.83 -22.50 10.33
C HIS A 84 7.71 -24.01 10.24
N VAL A 85 6.81 -24.46 9.38
CA VAL A 85 6.70 -25.81 8.86
C VAL A 85 6.29 -25.73 7.39
N SER A 86 6.47 -26.81 6.63
CA SER A 86 5.99 -26.89 5.26
C SER A 86 4.46 -26.84 5.20
N ASN A 87 3.93 -26.22 4.13
CA ASN A 87 2.50 -26.29 3.77
C ASN A 87 2.01 -27.72 3.39
N LEU A 88 2.88 -28.72 3.51
CA LEU A 88 2.48 -30.13 3.47
C LEU A 88 1.77 -30.58 4.75
N TYR A 89 1.83 -29.80 5.81
CA TYR A 89 1.20 -30.06 7.10
C TYR A 89 0.10 -29.04 7.38
N GLN A 90 -0.86 -29.40 8.21
CA GLN A 90 -1.87 -28.48 8.70
C GLN A 90 -1.26 -27.49 9.70
N ILE A 91 -1.61 -26.20 9.56
CA ILE A 91 -1.08 -25.10 10.37
C ILE A 91 -2.26 -24.36 10.97
N GLN A 92 -2.47 -24.48 12.28
CA GLN A 92 -3.62 -23.90 12.98
C GLN A 92 -3.68 -22.38 12.82
N GLU A 93 -2.56 -21.68 12.96
CA GLU A 93 -2.49 -20.23 12.81
C GLU A 93 -2.86 -19.76 11.40
N GLN A 94 -2.54 -20.56 10.39
CA GLN A 94 -2.88 -20.31 8.98
C GLN A 94 -4.40 -20.47 8.77
N GLU A 95 -4.98 -21.56 9.28
CA GLU A 95 -6.42 -21.80 9.20
C GLU A 95 -7.23 -20.72 9.93
N ASP A 96 -6.79 -20.34 11.12
CA ASP A 96 -7.47 -19.30 11.91
C ASP A 96 -7.46 -17.95 11.19
N LEU A 97 -6.33 -17.56 10.59
CA LEU A 97 -6.24 -16.34 9.81
C LEU A 97 -7.07 -16.44 8.52
N ALA A 98 -7.02 -17.58 7.83
CA ALA A 98 -7.83 -17.82 6.62
C ALA A 98 -9.33 -17.72 6.93
N LYS A 99 -9.81 -18.35 8.00
CA LYS A 99 -11.19 -18.26 8.46
C LYS A 99 -11.60 -16.82 8.76
N TRP A 100 -10.72 -16.06 9.45
CA TRP A 100 -11.02 -14.66 9.72
C TRP A 100 -11.12 -13.83 8.43
N LEU A 101 -10.18 -14.00 7.49
CA LEU A 101 -10.16 -13.28 6.22
C LEU A 101 -11.40 -13.58 5.38
N VAL A 102 -11.79 -14.84 5.27
CA VAL A 102 -13.00 -15.28 4.55
C VAL A 102 -14.26 -14.72 5.20
N ASN A 103 -14.42 -14.86 6.51
CA ASN A 103 -15.61 -14.38 7.23
C ASN A 103 -15.79 -12.86 7.18
N ASN A 104 -14.74 -12.12 6.88
CA ASN A 104 -14.75 -10.65 6.84
C ASN A 104 -14.54 -10.07 5.42
N SER A 105 -14.77 -10.87 4.38
CA SER A 105 -14.64 -10.44 2.99
C SER A 105 -15.66 -11.12 2.08
N CYS A 106 -15.58 -10.84 0.78
CA CYS A 106 -16.37 -11.52 -0.24
C CYS A 106 -15.72 -12.84 -0.75
N ALA A 107 -14.54 -13.21 -0.23
CA ALA A 107 -13.81 -14.40 -0.65
C ALA A 107 -14.25 -15.66 0.09
N GLU A 108 -13.94 -16.81 -0.49
CA GLU A 108 -14.26 -18.16 0.04
C GLU A 108 -12.98 -18.97 0.32
N SER A 109 -11.85 -18.56 -0.24
CA SER A 109 -10.57 -19.24 -0.02
C SER A 109 -9.38 -18.28 -0.05
N VAL A 110 -8.26 -18.70 0.56
CA VAL A 110 -7.06 -17.88 0.73
C VAL A 110 -5.81 -18.71 0.38
N PHE A 111 -4.93 -18.12 -0.42
CA PHE A 111 -3.55 -18.56 -0.59
C PHE A 111 -2.62 -17.56 0.09
N PHE A 112 -1.71 -18.05 0.94
CA PHE A 112 -0.74 -17.21 1.65
C PHE A 112 0.63 -17.20 0.97
N CYS A 113 1.27 -16.02 0.99
CA CYS A 113 2.63 -15.78 0.52
C CYS A 113 3.35 -14.78 1.45
N ASN A 114 4.47 -14.18 1.04
CA ASN A 114 5.32 -13.38 1.93
C ASN A 114 5.28 -11.87 1.61
N SER A 115 4.77 -11.48 0.48
CA SER A 115 4.78 -10.09 0.01
C SER A 115 3.60 -9.77 -0.90
N GLY A 116 3.38 -8.47 -1.14
CA GLY A 116 2.38 -8.02 -2.11
C GLY A 116 2.73 -8.43 -3.55
N ALA A 117 4.02 -8.40 -3.92
CA ALA A 117 4.44 -8.83 -5.25
C ALA A 117 4.13 -10.32 -5.48
N GLU A 118 4.41 -11.20 -4.49
CA GLU A 118 4.04 -12.61 -4.57
C GLU A 118 2.52 -12.82 -4.62
N ALA A 119 1.75 -12.03 -3.87
CA ALA A 119 0.29 -12.11 -3.93
C ALA A 119 -0.24 -11.73 -5.33
N ASN A 120 0.33 -10.70 -5.95
CA ASN A 120 -0.02 -10.32 -7.32
C ASN A 120 0.49 -11.33 -8.36
N GLU A 121 1.65 -11.95 -8.17
CA GLU A 121 2.09 -13.08 -9.02
C GLU A 121 1.10 -14.25 -8.95
N ALA A 122 0.59 -14.57 -7.76
CA ALA A 122 -0.46 -15.57 -7.60
C ALA A 122 -1.75 -15.17 -8.32
N ALA A 123 -2.17 -13.90 -8.22
CA ALA A 123 -3.34 -13.37 -8.91
C ALA A 123 -3.18 -13.40 -10.44
N ILE A 124 -2.00 -13.05 -10.97
CA ILE A 124 -1.67 -13.12 -12.40
C ILE A 124 -1.71 -14.58 -12.88
N LYS A 125 -1.14 -15.52 -12.13
CA LYS A 125 -1.22 -16.96 -12.44
C LYS A 125 -2.66 -17.48 -12.40
N LEU A 126 -3.44 -17.06 -11.38
CA LEU A 126 -4.87 -17.39 -11.29
C LEU A 126 -5.62 -16.92 -12.54
N ALA A 127 -5.43 -15.66 -12.95
CA ALA A 127 -6.06 -15.08 -14.12
C ALA A 127 -5.70 -15.85 -15.41
N ARG A 128 -4.43 -16.19 -15.59
CA ARG A 128 -3.99 -16.99 -16.75
C ARG A 128 -4.61 -18.38 -16.73
N LYS A 129 -4.58 -19.09 -15.62
CA LYS A 129 -5.19 -20.42 -15.51
C LYS A 129 -6.69 -20.37 -15.72
N TYR A 130 -7.38 -19.34 -15.19
CA TYR A 130 -8.79 -19.11 -15.46
C TYR A 130 -9.07 -18.92 -16.95
N GLY A 131 -8.26 -18.10 -17.64
CA GLY A 131 -8.34 -17.92 -19.07
C GLY A 131 -8.25 -19.23 -19.84
N HIS A 132 -7.28 -20.07 -19.52
CA HIS A 132 -7.14 -21.40 -20.15
C HIS A 132 -8.29 -22.35 -19.79
N LYS A 133 -8.57 -22.53 -18.50
CA LYS A 133 -9.48 -23.58 -18.02
C LYS A 133 -10.96 -23.23 -18.22
N ALA A 134 -11.35 -21.99 -17.92
CA ALA A 134 -12.76 -21.57 -17.93
C ALA A 134 -13.20 -20.93 -19.24
N LYS A 135 -12.28 -20.39 -20.04
CA LYS A 135 -12.58 -19.67 -21.27
C LYS A 135 -11.91 -20.25 -22.52
N SER A 136 -11.07 -21.27 -22.38
CA SER A 136 -10.29 -21.89 -23.47
C SER A 136 -9.43 -20.90 -24.25
N ILE A 137 -8.87 -19.88 -23.57
CA ILE A 137 -8.00 -18.88 -24.16
C ILE A 137 -6.57 -19.42 -24.24
N ASP A 138 -5.97 -19.46 -25.41
CA ASP A 138 -4.59 -19.89 -25.61
C ASP A 138 -3.57 -18.88 -25.05
N LYS A 139 -3.78 -17.57 -25.30
CA LYS A 139 -2.91 -16.49 -24.83
C LYS A 139 -3.72 -15.46 -24.02
N PRO A 140 -3.95 -15.73 -22.71
CA PRO A 140 -4.75 -14.85 -21.87
C PRO A 140 -4.12 -13.47 -21.70
N ILE A 141 -4.95 -12.42 -21.79
CA ILE A 141 -4.58 -11.03 -21.54
C ILE A 141 -5.16 -10.58 -20.21
N ILE A 142 -4.36 -9.85 -19.43
CA ILE A 142 -4.75 -9.17 -18.19
C ILE A 142 -4.72 -7.67 -18.47
N LEU A 143 -5.84 -6.99 -18.26
CA LEU A 143 -5.92 -5.54 -18.35
C LEU A 143 -5.53 -4.92 -17.01
N SER A 144 -4.60 -3.98 -17.04
CA SER A 144 -4.22 -3.17 -15.87
C SER A 144 -4.47 -1.69 -16.12
N SER A 145 -4.46 -0.87 -15.07
CA SER A 145 -4.65 0.57 -15.22
C SER A 145 -3.33 1.33 -15.34
N LYS A 146 -3.30 2.35 -16.20
CA LYS A 146 -2.19 3.32 -16.24
C LYS A 146 -2.03 3.99 -14.88
N GLY A 147 -0.80 4.20 -14.45
CA GLY A 147 -0.48 4.71 -13.11
C GLY A 147 -0.53 3.66 -12.00
N GLY A 148 -1.04 2.45 -12.27
CA GLY A 148 -1.07 1.34 -11.32
C GLY A 148 0.33 0.87 -10.92
N PHE A 149 0.43 0.25 -9.73
CA PHE A 149 1.66 -0.36 -9.24
C PHE A 149 1.35 -1.71 -8.57
N HIS A 150 1.92 -2.80 -9.11
CA HIS A 150 1.60 -4.15 -8.66
C HIS A 150 2.79 -4.94 -8.11
N GLY A 151 4.01 -4.39 -8.16
CA GLY A 151 5.21 -5.04 -7.60
C GLY A 151 6.47 -4.87 -8.44
N ARG A 152 7.51 -5.62 -8.05
CA ARG A 152 8.85 -5.55 -8.64
C ARG A 152 9.37 -6.87 -9.20
N THR A 153 8.61 -7.96 -9.09
CA THR A 153 8.87 -9.21 -9.80
C THR A 153 8.51 -9.07 -11.28
N LEU A 154 9.01 -9.93 -12.15
CA LEU A 154 8.88 -9.73 -13.61
C LEU A 154 7.43 -9.62 -14.08
N ALA A 155 6.51 -10.51 -13.64
CA ALA A 155 5.13 -10.39 -14.07
C ALA A 155 4.40 -9.22 -13.37
N ALA A 156 4.67 -8.96 -12.07
CA ALA A 156 4.08 -7.83 -11.36
C ALA A 156 4.57 -6.47 -11.90
N VAL A 157 5.84 -6.36 -12.34
CA VAL A 157 6.33 -5.14 -12.99
C VAL A 157 5.73 -4.98 -14.38
N SER A 158 5.54 -6.09 -15.12
CA SER A 158 4.86 -6.07 -16.42
C SER A 158 3.40 -5.64 -16.33
N ALA A 159 2.71 -5.95 -15.22
CA ALA A 159 1.36 -5.49 -14.91
C ALA A 159 1.30 -4.03 -14.43
N THR A 160 2.44 -3.45 -14.00
CA THR A 160 2.52 -2.08 -13.47
C THR A 160 2.40 -1.06 -14.60
N GLY A 161 1.39 -0.19 -14.56
CA GLY A 161 1.08 0.79 -15.62
C GLY A 161 1.95 2.05 -15.61
N GLN A 162 3.25 1.93 -15.29
CA GLN A 162 4.21 3.03 -15.18
C GLN A 162 5.52 2.66 -15.88
N SER A 163 5.76 3.20 -17.08
CA SER A 163 6.90 2.88 -17.96
C SER A 163 8.28 3.05 -17.31
N LYS A 164 8.42 3.97 -16.34
CA LYS A 164 9.68 4.16 -15.61
C LYS A 164 10.16 2.91 -14.85
N TYR A 165 9.26 1.96 -14.57
CA TYR A 165 9.59 0.71 -13.90
C TYR A 165 9.91 -0.43 -14.88
N HIS A 166 9.66 -0.21 -16.17
CA HIS A 166 9.92 -1.18 -17.22
C HIS A 166 11.33 -1.05 -17.79
N GLN A 167 11.86 0.18 -17.85
CA GLN A 167 13.14 0.50 -18.46
C GLN A 167 14.28 -0.38 -17.94
N GLY A 168 14.98 -1.07 -18.87
CA GLY A 168 16.10 -1.94 -18.58
C GLY A 168 15.74 -3.34 -18.08
N PHE A 169 14.43 -3.69 -18.06
CA PHE A 169 13.94 -5.03 -17.68
C PHE A 169 13.23 -5.75 -18.83
N GLU A 170 13.32 -5.20 -20.04
CA GLU A 170 12.80 -5.84 -21.23
C GLU A 170 13.66 -7.07 -21.63
N PRO A 171 13.02 -8.11 -22.23
CA PRO A 171 11.63 -8.18 -22.60
C PRO A 171 10.70 -8.39 -21.40
N LEU A 172 9.60 -7.66 -21.33
CA LEU A 172 8.58 -7.82 -20.30
C LEU A 172 7.79 -9.12 -20.52
N VAL A 173 7.13 -9.57 -19.47
CA VAL A 173 6.21 -10.73 -19.59
C VAL A 173 5.00 -10.32 -20.42
N GLU A 174 4.74 -11.06 -21.51
CA GLU A 174 3.61 -10.82 -22.42
C GLU A 174 2.25 -11.06 -21.76
N GLY A 175 1.19 -10.51 -22.40
CA GLY A 175 -0.20 -10.72 -22.00
C GLY A 175 -0.72 -9.66 -21.03
N PHE A 176 -0.19 -8.44 -21.11
CA PHE A 176 -0.72 -7.27 -20.40
C PHE A 176 -1.11 -6.16 -21.38
N ASP A 177 -2.20 -5.46 -21.08
CA ASP A 177 -2.62 -4.24 -21.77
C ASP A 177 -3.17 -3.23 -20.76
N PHE A 178 -3.27 -1.94 -21.15
CA PHE A 178 -3.49 -0.86 -20.20
C PHE A 178 -4.59 0.10 -20.63
N PHE A 179 -5.45 0.48 -19.68
CA PHE A 179 -6.47 1.52 -19.83
C PHE A 179 -6.27 2.65 -18.81
N SER A 180 -6.92 3.81 -19.03
CA SER A 180 -6.80 4.95 -18.12
C SER A 180 -7.67 4.76 -16.89
N PHE A 181 -7.13 5.06 -15.71
CA PHE A 181 -7.81 4.98 -14.41
C PHE A 181 -8.78 6.15 -14.24
N ASN A 182 -10.00 5.90 -13.72
CA ASN A 182 -11.05 6.91 -13.49
C ASN A 182 -11.46 7.75 -14.72
N ASP A 183 -11.20 7.26 -15.89
CA ASP A 183 -11.52 7.99 -17.13
C ASP A 183 -12.68 7.30 -17.85
N SER A 184 -13.83 7.99 -17.93
CA SER A 184 -15.00 7.46 -18.62
C SER A 184 -14.77 7.21 -20.11
N SER A 185 -13.85 7.96 -20.76
CA SER A 185 -13.44 7.70 -22.13
C SER A 185 -12.75 6.35 -22.29
N SER A 186 -12.16 5.83 -21.22
CA SER A 186 -11.52 4.51 -21.23
C SER A 186 -12.51 3.36 -21.33
N PHE A 187 -13.82 3.57 -21.09
CA PHE A 187 -14.83 2.52 -21.33
C PHE A 187 -14.89 2.12 -22.81
N GLN A 188 -14.84 3.11 -23.72
CA GLN A 188 -14.75 2.84 -25.15
C GLN A 188 -13.47 2.08 -25.46
N LYS A 189 -12.35 2.46 -24.87
CA LYS A 189 -11.08 1.77 -25.03
C LYS A 189 -11.12 0.34 -24.45
N VAL A 190 -11.70 0.14 -23.28
CA VAL A 190 -11.88 -1.21 -22.72
C VAL A 190 -12.77 -2.04 -23.62
N HIS A 191 -13.86 -1.48 -24.18
CA HIS A 191 -14.69 -2.16 -25.17
C HIS A 191 -13.91 -2.47 -26.44
N SER A 192 -13.16 -1.51 -27.02
CA SER A 192 -12.35 -1.77 -28.21
C SER A 192 -11.27 -2.84 -27.97
N ILE A 193 -10.60 -2.81 -26.84
CA ILE A 193 -9.65 -3.88 -26.47
C ILE A 193 -10.36 -5.24 -26.40
N ILE A 194 -11.58 -5.28 -25.82
CA ILE A 194 -12.38 -6.51 -25.77
C ILE A 194 -12.80 -6.94 -27.18
N GLU A 195 -13.20 -6.01 -28.04
CA GLU A 195 -13.58 -6.29 -29.42
C GLU A 195 -12.38 -6.74 -30.28
N GLU A 196 -11.25 -6.04 -30.19
CA GLU A 196 -10.02 -6.34 -30.94
C GLU A 196 -9.38 -7.67 -30.51
N ASN A 197 -9.32 -7.91 -29.19
CA ASN A 197 -8.72 -9.11 -28.64
C ASN A 197 -9.72 -10.25 -28.47
N GLY A 198 -11.00 -10.01 -28.72
CA GLY A 198 -12.07 -11.01 -28.62
C GLY A 198 -12.13 -11.60 -27.21
N PRO A 199 -12.34 -12.92 -27.09
CA PRO A 199 -12.46 -13.60 -25.80
C PRO A 199 -11.13 -13.73 -25.02
N ARG A 200 -10.02 -13.16 -25.51
CA ARG A 200 -8.68 -13.37 -24.90
C ARG A 200 -8.47 -12.67 -23.56
N ILE A 201 -9.31 -11.72 -23.15
CA ILE A 201 -9.16 -11.07 -21.87
C ILE A 201 -9.64 -12.01 -20.75
N ALA A 202 -8.72 -12.36 -19.86
CA ALA A 202 -8.97 -13.24 -18.71
C ALA A 202 -9.34 -12.47 -17.44
N ALA A 203 -8.70 -11.32 -17.21
CA ALA A 203 -8.90 -10.53 -16.00
C ALA A 203 -8.64 -9.03 -16.21
N VAL A 204 -9.21 -8.23 -15.30
CA VAL A 204 -8.83 -6.85 -15.00
C VAL A 204 -8.16 -6.87 -13.62
N LEU A 205 -6.91 -6.36 -13.53
CA LEU A 205 -6.16 -6.18 -12.29
C LEU A 205 -6.03 -4.68 -12.00
N ILE A 206 -6.62 -4.21 -10.90
CA ILE A 206 -6.74 -2.78 -10.60
C ILE A 206 -6.70 -2.49 -9.09
N GLU A 207 -6.11 -1.37 -8.70
CA GLU A 207 -6.13 -0.88 -7.31
C GLU A 207 -7.45 -0.12 -7.03
N PRO A 208 -8.13 -0.32 -5.88
CA PRO A 208 -9.24 0.55 -5.46
C PRO A 208 -8.79 2.00 -5.19
N ILE A 209 -7.53 2.18 -4.82
CA ILE A 209 -6.83 3.47 -4.72
C ILE A 209 -5.43 3.26 -5.27
N GLN A 210 -5.06 3.98 -6.32
CA GLN A 210 -3.68 3.97 -6.80
C GLN A 210 -2.78 4.69 -5.80
N GLY A 211 -2.06 3.93 -4.98
CA GLY A 211 -1.23 4.48 -3.92
C GLY A 211 0.07 5.10 -4.43
N GLU A 212 0.86 4.33 -5.16
CA GLU A 212 2.16 4.75 -5.72
C GLU A 212 1.99 5.68 -6.94
N GLY A 213 0.87 5.58 -7.64
CA GLY A 213 0.53 6.44 -8.77
C GLY A 213 0.14 7.87 -8.39
N GLY A 214 0.09 8.21 -7.08
CA GLY A 214 -0.19 9.57 -6.62
C GLY A 214 -1.43 9.71 -5.74
N VAL A 215 -1.85 8.66 -5.05
CA VAL A 215 -3.03 8.63 -4.17
C VAL A 215 -4.33 8.98 -4.92
N HIS A 216 -4.67 8.24 -5.95
CA HIS A 216 -5.92 8.41 -6.70
C HIS A 216 -7.00 7.45 -6.19
N PRO A 217 -8.01 7.90 -5.45
CA PRO A 217 -9.18 7.07 -5.12
C PRO A 217 -9.95 6.69 -6.38
N GLY A 218 -10.44 5.45 -6.42
CA GLY A 218 -11.32 4.98 -7.47
C GLY A 218 -12.66 5.70 -7.47
N ASP A 219 -13.16 6.06 -8.66
CA ASP A 219 -14.51 6.57 -8.83
C ASP A 219 -15.52 5.40 -8.78
N LYS A 220 -16.57 5.55 -7.98
CA LYS A 220 -17.56 4.49 -7.77
C LYS A 220 -18.26 4.08 -9.07
N LYS A 221 -18.68 5.05 -9.90
CA LYS A 221 -19.37 4.77 -11.17
C LYS A 221 -18.43 4.06 -12.16
N PHE A 222 -17.17 4.51 -12.22
CA PHE A 222 -16.15 3.87 -13.03
C PHE A 222 -16.01 2.39 -12.67
N PHE A 223 -15.87 2.06 -11.39
CA PHE A 223 -15.71 0.67 -10.94
C PHE A 223 -16.98 -0.18 -11.14
N GLN A 224 -18.16 0.41 -11.00
CA GLN A 224 -19.44 -0.27 -11.30
C GLN A 224 -19.52 -0.67 -12.77
N VAL A 225 -19.17 0.23 -13.69
CA VAL A 225 -19.13 -0.07 -15.13
C VAL A 225 -18.07 -1.14 -15.45
N ILE A 226 -16.87 -1.06 -14.86
CA ILE A 226 -15.85 -2.11 -15.01
C ILE A 226 -16.38 -3.46 -14.52
N ARG A 227 -17.10 -3.51 -13.38
CA ARG A 227 -17.72 -4.75 -12.88
C ARG A 227 -18.75 -5.31 -13.88
N GLU A 228 -19.60 -4.45 -14.44
CA GLU A 228 -20.61 -4.86 -15.42
C GLU A 228 -19.94 -5.44 -16.67
N ILE A 229 -18.93 -4.76 -17.22
CA ILE A 229 -18.15 -5.24 -18.36
C ILE A 229 -17.52 -6.60 -18.05
N CYS A 230 -16.88 -6.75 -16.90
CA CYS A 230 -16.25 -8.00 -16.47
C CYS A 230 -17.27 -9.12 -16.36
N SER A 231 -18.41 -8.86 -15.72
CA SER A 231 -19.49 -9.86 -15.54
C SER A 231 -20.06 -10.33 -16.89
N LYS A 232 -20.37 -9.39 -17.78
CA LYS A 232 -20.94 -9.68 -19.11
C LYS A 232 -20.00 -10.55 -19.96
N ASN A 233 -18.69 -10.33 -19.84
CA ASN A 233 -17.69 -11.00 -20.68
C ASN A 233 -16.97 -12.16 -19.99
N LYS A 234 -17.41 -12.56 -18.77
CA LYS A 234 -16.76 -13.60 -17.96
C LYS A 234 -15.25 -13.32 -17.74
N ILE A 235 -14.93 -12.05 -17.44
CA ILE A 235 -13.60 -11.56 -17.14
C ILE A 235 -13.48 -11.48 -15.60
N LEU A 236 -12.42 -11.98 -15.00
CA LEU A 236 -12.19 -11.83 -13.57
C LEU A 236 -11.90 -10.37 -13.24
N LEU A 237 -12.57 -9.82 -12.22
CA LEU A 237 -12.20 -8.55 -11.63
C LEU A 237 -11.35 -8.82 -10.40
N ILE A 238 -10.08 -8.43 -10.46
CA ILE A 238 -9.10 -8.65 -9.39
C ILE A 238 -8.69 -7.31 -8.81
N PHE A 239 -8.87 -7.13 -7.50
CA PHE A 239 -8.42 -5.91 -6.83
C PHE A 239 -7.07 -6.10 -6.12
N ASP A 240 -6.17 -5.16 -6.36
CA ASP A 240 -4.95 -5.02 -5.56
C ASP A 240 -5.26 -4.18 -4.31
N GLU A 241 -5.52 -4.87 -3.21
CA GLU A 241 -5.81 -4.27 -1.89
C GLU A 241 -4.54 -4.17 -0.99
N ILE A 242 -3.37 -4.34 -1.57
CA ILE A 242 -2.10 -4.38 -0.82
C ILE A 242 -1.90 -3.10 -0.02
N GLN A 243 -2.29 -1.94 -0.55
CA GLN A 243 -2.17 -0.66 0.14
C GLN A 243 -3.48 -0.13 0.71
N SER A 244 -4.62 -0.47 0.12
CA SER A 244 -5.97 0.01 0.50
C SER A 244 -6.64 -0.83 1.57
N GLY A 245 -6.29 -2.10 1.69
CA GLY A 245 -6.89 -3.04 2.63
C GLY A 245 -6.51 -2.86 4.09
N MET A 246 -6.99 -3.77 4.93
CA MET A 246 -6.72 -3.84 6.37
C MET A 246 -7.03 -2.52 7.12
N GLY A 247 -8.14 -1.87 6.75
CA GLY A 247 -8.65 -0.69 7.47
C GLY A 247 -8.10 0.65 7.03
N ARG A 248 -7.19 0.71 6.06
CA ARG A 248 -6.51 1.93 5.62
C ARG A 248 -7.45 3.03 5.16
N THR A 249 -8.54 2.67 4.50
CA THR A 249 -9.53 3.59 3.94
C THR A 249 -10.67 3.97 4.92
N GLY A 250 -10.69 3.37 6.12
CA GLY A 250 -11.81 3.47 7.06
C GLY A 250 -12.85 2.34 6.94
N LYS A 251 -12.81 1.57 5.85
CA LYS A 251 -13.44 0.26 5.70
C LYS A 251 -12.37 -0.82 5.82
N LEU A 252 -12.74 -2.08 6.08
CA LEU A 252 -11.77 -3.16 6.18
C LEU A 252 -11.03 -3.35 4.85
N TRP A 253 -11.79 -3.32 3.74
CA TRP A 253 -11.30 -3.43 2.37
C TRP A 253 -11.62 -2.16 1.59
N GLY A 254 -10.73 -1.77 0.68
CA GLY A 254 -10.90 -0.61 -0.19
C GLY A 254 -12.13 -0.73 -1.09
N TYR A 255 -12.43 -1.94 -1.60
CA TYR A 255 -13.57 -2.21 -2.46
C TYR A 255 -14.92 -1.89 -1.80
N GLN A 256 -15.01 -1.96 -0.49
CA GLN A 256 -16.24 -1.61 0.24
C GLN A 256 -16.61 -0.12 0.14
N ASN A 257 -15.70 0.75 -0.30
CA ASN A 257 -16.03 2.16 -0.60
C ASN A 257 -16.60 2.33 -2.01
N LEU A 258 -16.42 1.35 -2.88
CA LEU A 258 -16.83 1.38 -4.27
C LEU A 258 -18.20 0.72 -4.49
N ASP A 259 -18.71 -0.03 -3.49
CA ASP A 259 -19.87 -0.91 -3.57
C ASP A 259 -19.75 -1.91 -4.75
N VAL A 260 -18.56 -2.41 -4.96
CA VAL A 260 -18.22 -3.38 -6.02
C VAL A 260 -17.38 -4.49 -5.40
N GLU A 261 -17.85 -5.73 -5.53
CA GLU A 261 -17.09 -6.88 -5.07
C GLU A 261 -16.24 -7.46 -6.20
N PRO A 262 -14.93 -7.71 -5.95
CA PRO A 262 -14.08 -8.42 -6.90
C PRO A 262 -14.35 -9.93 -6.91
N ASP A 263 -13.83 -10.62 -7.92
CA ASP A 263 -13.78 -12.09 -7.97
C ASP A 263 -12.58 -12.64 -7.20
N ALA A 264 -11.53 -11.84 -7.09
CA ALA A 264 -10.36 -12.10 -6.25
C ALA A 264 -9.71 -10.79 -5.82
N PHE A 265 -8.94 -10.80 -4.73
CA PHE A 265 -8.14 -9.64 -4.34
C PHE A 265 -6.88 -10.04 -3.58
N THR A 266 -5.87 -9.18 -3.65
CA THR A 266 -4.57 -9.39 -3.00
C THR A 266 -4.43 -8.46 -1.79
N VAL A 267 -3.78 -8.94 -0.74
CA VAL A 267 -3.50 -8.18 0.48
C VAL A 267 -2.09 -8.48 0.99
N ALA A 268 -1.43 -7.46 1.53
CA ALA A 268 -0.14 -7.59 2.22
C ALA A 268 0.04 -6.43 3.21
N LYS A 269 1.20 -5.80 3.26
CA LYS A 269 1.49 -4.57 4.04
C LYS A 269 0.78 -4.54 5.40
N GLY A 270 -0.39 -3.88 5.45
CA GLY A 270 -1.19 -3.72 6.66
C GLY A 270 -1.58 -5.03 7.34
N LEU A 271 -1.65 -6.14 6.61
CA LEU A 271 -1.98 -7.46 7.14
C LEU A 271 -0.99 -7.90 8.23
N GLY A 272 0.32 -7.68 8.01
CA GLY A 272 1.36 -8.14 8.93
C GLY A 272 1.81 -7.11 9.96
N SER A 273 1.42 -5.83 9.81
CA SER A 273 1.89 -4.72 10.66
C SER A 273 3.41 -4.69 10.86
N GLY A 274 4.16 -4.81 9.75
CA GLY A 274 5.63 -4.82 9.73
C GLY A 274 6.25 -6.21 9.57
N HIS A 275 5.45 -7.28 9.59
CA HIS A 275 5.91 -8.64 9.31
C HIS A 275 5.59 -9.04 7.87
N ALA A 276 6.50 -9.82 7.26
CA ALA A 276 6.35 -10.28 5.89
C ALA A 276 5.22 -11.32 5.78
N ILE A 277 4.12 -10.92 5.15
CA ILE A 277 2.97 -11.75 4.81
C ILE A 277 2.20 -11.08 3.67
N GLY A 278 1.70 -11.90 2.77
CA GLY A 278 0.75 -11.53 1.72
C GLY A 278 -0.27 -12.64 1.54
N ALA A 279 -1.36 -12.33 0.89
CA ALA A 279 -2.37 -13.32 0.54
C ALA A 279 -3.11 -12.94 -0.74
N LEU A 280 -3.56 -13.97 -1.47
CA LEU A 280 -4.57 -13.89 -2.51
C LEU A 280 -5.85 -14.50 -1.96
N LEU A 281 -6.94 -13.75 -2.00
CA LEU A 281 -8.28 -14.15 -1.58
C LEU A 281 -9.16 -14.29 -2.83
N VAL A 282 -9.95 -15.38 -2.91
CA VAL A 282 -10.65 -15.77 -4.14
C VAL A 282 -12.06 -16.23 -3.83
N LYS A 283 -13.06 -15.82 -4.66
CA LYS A 283 -14.40 -16.40 -4.67
C LYS A 283 -14.40 -17.78 -5.31
N GLY A 284 -15.34 -18.66 -4.92
CA GLY A 284 -15.38 -20.05 -5.36
C GLY A 284 -15.35 -20.26 -6.86
N ASN A 285 -16.11 -19.43 -7.62
CA ASN A 285 -16.18 -19.51 -9.08
C ASN A 285 -14.88 -19.08 -9.81
N ALA A 286 -14.04 -18.31 -9.15
CA ALA A 286 -12.73 -17.87 -9.67
C ALA A 286 -11.59 -18.79 -9.23
N ASN A 287 -11.81 -19.65 -8.24
CA ASN A 287 -10.78 -20.56 -7.73
C ASN A 287 -10.57 -21.75 -8.67
N VAL A 288 -9.60 -21.60 -9.55
CA VAL A 288 -9.23 -22.63 -10.55
C VAL A 288 -7.92 -23.34 -10.24
N PHE A 289 -7.26 -22.99 -9.13
CA PHE A 289 -6.03 -23.66 -8.73
C PHE A 289 -6.29 -25.07 -8.20
N GLU A 290 -5.37 -25.95 -8.52
CA GLU A 290 -5.31 -27.35 -8.09
C GLU A 290 -3.97 -27.59 -7.40
N PRO A 291 -3.85 -28.66 -6.59
CA PRO A 291 -2.58 -29.02 -5.98
C PRO A 291 -1.44 -29.12 -7.00
N GLY A 292 -0.35 -28.39 -6.76
CA GLY A 292 0.81 -28.32 -7.65
C GLY A 292 0.86 -27.08 -8.55
N ASP A 293 -0.23 -26.32 -8.72
CA ASP A 293 -0.25 -25.14 -9.59
C ASP A 293 0.55 -23.96 -9.07
N HIS A 294 0.51 -23.76 -7.76
CA HIS A 294 1.21 -22.67 -7.09
C HIS A 294 1.58 -23.06 -5.66
N ALA A 295 2.73 -22.53 -5.18
CA ALA A 295 3.23 -22.83 -3.86
C ALA A 295 4.10 -21.68 -3.33
N SER A 296 4.32 -21.65 -2.02
CA SER A 296 5.29 -20.80 -1.35
C SER A 296 5.89 -21.56 -0.17
N THR A 297 7.22 -21.60 -0.07
CA THR A 297 7.90 -22.28 1.04
C THR A 297 7.57 -21.64 2.38
N PHE A 298 7.62 -20.32 2.46
CA PHE A 298 7.41 -19.57 3.71
C PHE A 298 6.00 -18.98 3.85
N GLY A 299 5.25 -18.90 2.76
CA GLY A 299 3.90 -18.32 2.77
C GLY A 299 2.97 -19.07 3.70
N GLY A 300 2.30 -18.32 4.60
CA GLY A 300 1.37 -18.90 5.56
C GLY A 300 2.03 -19.62 6.75
N ASN A 301 3.31 -19.38 7.02
CA ASN A 301 3.95 -19.97 8.20
C ASN A 301 3.29 -19.51 9.51
N PRO A 302 3.40 -20.32 10.60
CA PRO A 302 2.74 -20.05 11.89
C PRO A 302 3.05 -18.65 12.44
N PHE A 303 4.30 -18.19 12.33
CA PHE A 303 4.72 -16.89 12.88
C PHE A 303 4.08 -15.73 12.13
N ALA A 304 4.11 -15.73 10.81
CA ALA A 304 3.51 -14.70 9.97
C ALA A 304 1.97 -14.68 10.11
N CYS A 305 1.33 -15.84 10.13
CA CYS A 305 -0.13 -15.95 10.32
C CYS A 305 -0.55 -15.49 11.72
N ARG A 306 0.23 -15.78 12.77
CA ARG A 306 -0.01 -15.24 14.11
C ARG A 306 0.07 -13.71 14.11
N ALA A 307 1.00 -13.11 13.37
CA ALA A 307 1.06 -11.66 13.20
C ALA A 307 -0.23 -11.14 12.56
N GLY A 308 -0.60 -11.67 11.39
CA GLY A 308 -1.80 -11.28 10.65
C GLY A 308 -3.09 -11.39 11.46
N LEU A 309 -3.29 -12.53 12.14
CA LEU A 309 -4.46 -12.77 12.99
C LEU A 309 -4.53 -11.77 14.17
N THR A 310 -3.39 -11.47 14.79
CA THR A 310 -3.34 -10.49 15.88
C THR A 310 -3.68 -9.09 15.37
N VAL A 311 -3.17 -8.70 14.18
CA VAL A 311 -3.52 -7.41 13.56
C VAL A 311 -5.01 -7.33 13.28
N ALA A 312 -5.58 -8.37 12.69
CA ALA A 312 -6.99 -8.48 12.37
C ALA A 312 -7.88 -8.31 13.62
N GLN A 313 -7.57 -9.06 14.68
CA GLN A 313 -8.26 -8.95 15.98
C GLN A 313 -8.12 -7.57 16.62
N GLU A 314 -6.95 -6.93 16.53
CA GLU A 314 -6.75 -5.60 17.12
C GLU A 314 -7.41 -4.48 16.31
N ILE A 315 -7.62 -4.65 15.00
CA ILE A 315 -8.47 -3.74 14.20
C ILE A 315 -9.89 -3.73 14.76
N GLU A 316 -10.46 -4.88 15.07
CA GLU A 316 -11.79 -5.03 15.66
C GLU A 316 -11.82 -4.52 17.11
N ASN A 317 -10.98 -5.08 17.99
CA ASN A 317 -10.97 -4.80 19.44
C ASN A 317 -10.77 -3.32 19.76
N ARG A 318 -9.98 -2.61 18.95
CA ARG A 318 -9.71 -1.18 19.13
C ARG A 318 -10.63 -0.30 18.30
N HIS A 319 -11.59 -0.87 17.57
CA HIS A 319 -12.49 -0.15 16.65
C HIS A 319 -11.71 0.75 15.68
N LEU A 320 -10.63 0.22 15.08
CA LEU A 320 -9.73 1.03 14.27
C LEU A 320 -10.38 1.53 12.98
N LEU A 321 -11.34 0.83 12.40
CA LEU A 321 -12.05 1.30 11.20
C LEU A 321 -12.75 2.64 11.46
N LYS A 322 -13.55 2.72 12.54
CA LYS A 322 -14.22 3.97 12.94
C LYS A 322 -13.21 5.08 13.27
N LYS A 323 -12.14 4.74 13.97
CA LYS A 323 -11.07 5.71 14.27
C LYS A 323 -10.39 6.21 13.00
N THR A 324 -10.08 5.32 12.05
CA THR A 324 -9.49 5.67 10.75
C THR A 324 -10.38 6.64 9.98
N THR A 325 -11.69 6.37 9.91
CA THR A 325 -12.63 7.30 9.27
C THR A 325 -12.59 8.68 9.92
N CYS A 326 -12.74 8.76 11.26
CA CYS A 326 -12.73 10.05 11.97
C CYS A 326 -11.39 10.79 11.84
N ARG A 327 -10.26 10.06 11.91
CA ARG A 327 -8.92 10.68 11.76
C ARG A 327 -8.62 11.07 10.33
N GLY A 328 -9.13 10.29 9.37
CA GLY A 328 -9.04 10.61 7.95
C GLY A 328 -9.76 11.91 7.59
N ILE A 329 -10.97 12.12 8.13
CA ILE A 329 -11.71 13.38 7.98
C ILE A 329 -10.91 14.54 8.57
N GLN A 330 -10.45 14.41 9.83
CA GLN A 330 -9.63 15.43 10.50
C GLN A 330 -8.36 15.77 9.70
N LEU A 331 -7.67 14.76 9.16
CA LEU A 331 -6.47 14.94 8.37
C LEU A 331 -6.79 15.68 7.06
N LYS A 332 -7.83 15.25 6.34
CA LYS A 332 -8.27 15.87 5.10
C LYS A 332 -8.65 17.34 5.29
N GLU A 333 -9.47 17.65 6.31
CA GLU A 333 -9.84 19.03 6.64
C GLU A 333 -8.63 19.90 6.94
N GLY A 334 -7.64 19.36 7.67
CA GLY A 334 -6.39 20.05 7.95
C GLY A 334 -5.54 20.30 6.70
N LEU A 335 -5.44 19.31 5.81
CA LEU A 335 -4.76 19.47 4.52
C LEU A 335 -5.47 20.47 3.60
N THR A 336 -6.82 20.51 3.62
CA THR A 336 -7.57 21.52 2.88
C THR A 336 -7.26 22.95 3.37
N LYS A 337 -7.15 23.16 4.69
CA LYS A 337 -6.74 24.46 5.24
C LYS A 337 -5.32 24.86 4.82
N ILE A 338 -4.41 23.90 4.68
CA ILE A 338 -3.06 24.14 4.14
C ILE A 338 -3.16 24.55 2.66
N LEU A 339 -3.96 23.83 1.87
CA LEU A 339 -4.21 24.14 0.47
C LEU A 339 -4.75 25.57 0.30
N ASP A 340 -5.75 25.96 1.11
CA ASP A 340 -6.35 27.29 1.07
C ASP A 340 -5.35 28.40 1.46
N ARG A 341 -4.38 28.09 2.34
CA ARG A 341 -3.33 29.04 2.74
C ARG A 341 -2.23 29.21 1.71
N TYR A 342 -1.93 28.16 0.94
CA TYR A 342 -0.86 28.15 -0.07
C TYR A 342 -1.37 27.81 -1.47
N PRO A 343 -2.38 28.53 -2.01
CA PRO A 343 -3.07 28.17 -3.24
C PRO A 343 -2.19 28.28 -4.50
N THR A 344 -1.07 28.99 -4.41
CA THR A 344 -0.08 29.08 -5.50
C THR A 344 0.78 27.82 -5.65
N HIS A 345 0.92 27.04 -4.58
CA HIS A 345 1.79 25.87 -4.54
C HIS A 345 1.05 24.54 -4.62
N PHE A 346 -0.17 24.45 -4.06
CA PHE A 346 -0.93 23.23 -4.00
C PHE A 346 -2.18 23.28 -4.88
N GLN A 347 -2.52 22.12 -5.46
CA GLN A 347 -3.64 21.97 -6.40
C GLN A 347 -4.87 21.40 -5.73
N GLU A 348 -4.71 20.31 -4.98
CA GLU A 348 -5.81 19.57 -4.34
C GLU A 348 -5.32 18.69 -3.19
N THR A 349 -6.26 18.22 -2.38
CA THR A 349 -6.08 17.11 -1.44
C THR A 349 -6.95 15.94 -1.87
N ARG A 350 -6.41 14.72 -1.89
CA ARG A 350 -7.15 13.52 -2.28
C ARG A 350 -6.78 12.30 -1.45
N GLY A 351 -7.68 11.35 -1.37
CA GLY A 351 -7.50 10.14 -0.58
C GLY A 351 -8.74 9.77 0.23
N LEU A 352 -8.68 8.63 0.93
CA LEU A 352 -9.72 8.09 1.81
C LEU A 352 -9.09 7.62 3.12
N GLY A 353 -9.79 7.82 4.23
CA GLY A 353 -9.28 7.40 5.55
C GLY A 353 -7.88 7.94 5.83
N LEU A 354 -6.97 7.07 6.19
CA LEU A 354 -5.56 7.39 6.48
C LEU A 354 -4.60 7.04 5.32
N ILE A 355 -5.06 7.19 4.09
CA ILE A 355 -4.23 7.31 2.89
C ILE A 355 -4.60 8.61 2.19
N GLN A 356 -3.78 9.65 2.39
CA GLN A 356 -4.03 11.00 1.91
C GLN A 356 -2.85 11.52 1.10
N GLY A 357 -3.15 12.29 0.05
CA GLY A 357 -2.19 12.96 -0.82
C GLY A 357 -2.43 14.46 -0.83
N LEU A 358 -1.37 15.24 -0.69
CA LEU A 358 -1.34 16.66 -0.96
C LEU A 358 -0.65 16.87 -2.31
N VAL A 359 -1.37 17.35 -3.29
CA VAL A 359 -0.90 17.50 -4.68
C VAL A 359 -0.30 18.89 -4.88
N ILE A 360 0.93 18.93 -5.34
CA ILE A 360 1.69 20.11 -5.67
C ILE A 360 1.35 20.54 -7.11
N LYS A 361 1.11 21.81 -7.37
CA LYS A 361 0.89 22.33 -8.73
C LYS A 361 2.09 22.07 -9.62
N LYS A 362 1.86 21.83 -10.90
CA LYS A 362 2.94 21.59 -11.89
C LYS A 362 3.89 22.80 -11.98
N GLU A 363 3.34 23.99 -11.91
CA GLU A 363 4.04 25.28 -12.03
C GLU A 363 4.82 25.64 -10.75
N SER A 364 4.53 25.00 -9.62
CA SER A 364 5.26 25.24 -8.38
C SER A 364 6.69 24.73 -8.47
N SER A 365 7.64 25.52 -7.95
CA SER A 365 9.04 25.09 -7.79
C SER A 365 9.23 23.96 -6.76
N LEU A 366 8.21 23.73 -5.90
CA LEU A 366 8.26 22.67 -4.92
C LEU A 366 8.17 21.29 -5.57
N THR A 367 8.95 20.35 -5.01
CA THR A 367 8.82 18.92 -5.28
C THR A 367 8.48 18.19 -3.99
N SER A 368 7.88 17.02 -4.11
CA SER A 368 7.59 16.17 -2.95
C SER A 368 8.86 15.79 -2.18
N GLN A 369 9.99 15.63 -2.88
CA GLN A 369 11.27 15.29 -2.26
C GLN A 369 11.78 16.42 -1.34
N VAL A 370 11.73 17.67 -1.78
CA VAL A 370 12.13 18.84 -0.98
C VAL A 370 11.25 18.96 0.28
N ILE A 371 9.95 18.72 0.14
CA ILE A 371 9.02 18.71 1.29
C ILE A 371 9.34 17.56 2.25
N VAL A 372 9.65 16.37 1.76
CA VAL A 372 10.05 15.23 2.61
C VAL A 372 11.30 15.56 3.41
N GLU A 373 12.32 16.14 2.79
CA GLU A 373 13.58 16.49 3.44
C GLU A 373 13.38 17.56 4.52
N GLU A 374 12.56 18.60 4.24
CA GLU A 374 12.26 19.62 5.25
C GLU A 374 11.36 19.07 6.37
N ALA A 375 10.36 18.23 6.07
CA ALA A 375 9.52 17.61 7.08
C ALA A 375 10.34 16.80 8.11
N ILE A 376 11.40 16.13 7.67
CA ILE A 376 12.34 15.43 8.56
C ILE A 376 12.98 16.42 9.55
N ARG A 377 13.40 17.62 9.11
CA ARG A 377 13.96 18.67 9.99
C ARG A 377 12.94 19.12 11.02
N GLN A 378 11.66 19.15 10.65
CA GLN A 378 10.54 19.47 11.55
C GLN A 378 10.13 18.27 12.45
N GLY A 379 10.81 17.12 12.35
CA GLY A 379 10.50 15.91 13.13
C GLY A 379 9.22 15.22 12.68
N LEU A 380 8.93 15.24 11.36
CA LEU A 380 7.81 14.56 10.73
C LEU A 380 8.32 13.70 9.57
N LEU A 381 7.88 12.44 9.49
CA LEU A 381 8.14 11.59 8.35
C LEU A 381 6.91 11.56 7.44
N VAL A 382 7.09 11.95 6.19
CA VAL A 382 6.13 11.82 5.09
C VAL A 382 6.85 11.20 3.89
N ILE A 383 6.13 10.80 2.84
CA ILE A 383 6.73 10.13 1.68
C ILE A 383 6.16 10.66 0.37
N SER A 384 6.97 10.66 -0.68
CA SER A 384 6.54 10.99 -2.03
C SER A 384 5.69 9.88 -2.66
N ALA A 385 4.68 10.27 -3.44
CA ALA A 385 4.00 9.40 -4.40
C ALA A 385 4.10 10.06 -5.79
N GLY A 386 5.25 9.88 -6.43
CA GLY A 386 5.67 10.67 -7.57
C GLY A 386 6.24 12.05 -7.18
N GLU A 387 6.61 12.85 -8.17
CA GLU A 387 7.33 14.13 -7.97
C GLU A 387 6.45 15.21 -7.32
N LYS A 388 5.17 15.20 -7.62
CA LYS A 388 4.22 16.27 -7.25
C LYS A 388 3.19 15.87 -6.21
N VAL A 389 3.38 14.75 -5.47
CA VAL A 389 2.44 14.35 -4.42
C VAL A 389 3.18 13.98 -3.14
N VAL A 390 2.83 14.63 -2.04
CA VAL A 390 3.22 14.24 -0.68
C VAL A 390 2.15 13.32 -0.14
N ARG A 391 2.53 12.07 0.17
CA ARG A 391 1.62 11.04 0.69
C ARG A 391 1.78 10.89 2.20
N LEU A 392 0.64 10.79 2.88
CA LEU A 392 0.53 10.57 4.32
C LEU A 392 -0.25 9.28 4.56
N VAL A 393 0.42 8.31 5.18
CA VAL A 393 -0.12 6.98 5.48
C VAL A 393 0.24 6.55 6.92
N PRO A 394 -0.13 7.34 7.95
CA PRO A 394 0.24 7.07 9.33
C PRO A 394 -0.34 5.73 9.82
N PRO A 395 0.18 5.15 10.92
CA PRO A 395 -0.46 4.00 11.57
C PRO A 395 -1.93 4.24 11.91
N LEU A 396 -2.78 3.21 11.84
CA LEU A 396 -4.22 3.36 12.13
C LEU A 396 -4.51 3.71 13.60
N VAL A 397 -3.54 3.51 14.46
CA VAL A 397 -3.62 3.85 15.89
C VAL A 397 -3.36 5.33 16.18
N ILE A 398 -3.07 6.15 15.17
CA ILE A 398 -2.80 7.58 15.32
C ILE A 398 -3.96 8.28 16.05
N THR A 399 -3.63 9.14 17.02
CA THR A 399 -4.60 9.84 17.85
C THR A 399 -5.00 11.19 17.24
N LYS A 400 -6.11 11.77 17.73
CA LYS A 400 -6.56 13.12 17.35
C LYS A 400 -5.46 14.17 17.60
N LYS A 401 -4.76 14.07 18.74
CA LYS A 401 -3.68 15.00 19.09
C LYS A 401 -2.49 14.86 18.14
N GLU A 402 -2.15 13.63 17.75
CA GLU A 402 -1.05 13.37 16.83
C GLU A 402 -1.39 13.85 15.39
N ILE A 403 -2.64 13.73 14.92
CA ILE A 403 -3.06 14.35 13.65
C ILE A 403 -2.92 15.89 13.71
N SER A 404 -3.35 16.52 14.81
CA SER A 404 -3.18 17.98 14.95
C SER A 404 -1.69 18.39 14.97
N LEU A 405 -0.84 17.59 15.62
CA LEU A 405 0.61 17.83 15.63
C LEU A 405 1.25 17.57 14.26
N LEU A 406 0.82 16.53 13.53
CA LEU A 406 1.24 16.23 12.17
C LEU A 406 0.99 17.45 11.27
N LEU A 407 -0.24 17.97 11.29
CA LEU A 407 -0.62 19.14 10.50
C LEU A 407 0.20 20.38 10.86
N LYS A 408 0.43 20.64 12.16
CA LYS A 408 1.28 21.73 12.62
C LYS A 408 2.72 21.61 12.11
N LYS A 409 3.30 20.40 12.15
CA LYS A 409 4.66 20.14 11.66
C LYS A 409 4.75 20.28 10.14
N LEU A 410 3.73 19.80 9.42
CA LEU A 410 3.65 19.92 7.97
C LEU A 410 3.53 21.41 7.56
N GLU A 411 2.75 22.19 8.30
CA GLU A 411 2.64 23.62 8.07
C GLU A 411 3.97 24.34 8.35
N ALA A 412 4.67 24.00 9.44
CA ALA A 412 6.01 24.53 9.71
C ALA A 412 7.02 24.22 8.59
N THR A 413 6.88 23.05 7.95
CA THR A 413 7.65 22.67 6.76
C THR A 413 7.42 23.68 5.62
N PHE A 414 6.17 24.08 5.38
CA PHE A 414 5.84 25.01 4.30
C PHE A 414 6.26 26.45 4.62
N VAL A 415 6.12 26.89 5.87
CA VAL A 415 6.62 28.22 6.29
C VAL A 415 8.13 28.35 6.04
N THR A 416 8.89 27.26 6.12
CA THR A 416 10.35 27.27 5.84
C THR A 416 10.64 27.26 4.33
N LEU A 417 9.79 26.65 3.52
CA LEU A 417 10.03 26.42 2.09
C LEU A 417 9.43 27.51 1.18
N ILE A 418 8.42 28.22 1.66
CA ILE A 418 7.63 29.25 0.96
C ILE A 418 7.83 30.60 1.62
#